data_8a930576630708b95edfda2720adbc01
#
_entry.id   8a930576630708b95edfda2720adbc01
#
_cell.length_a   1.000
_cell.length_b   1.000
_cell.length_c   1.000
_cell.angle_alpha   90.00
_cell.angle_beta   90.00
_cell.angle_gamma   90.00
#
_symmetry.space_group_name_H-M   'P 1'
#
loop_
_entity.id
_entity.type
_entity.pdbx_description
1 polymer ?
#
loop_
_entity_poly.entity_id
_entity_poly.type
_entity_poly.pdbx_seq_one_letter_code
_entity_poly.pdbx_strand_id
1 'polypeptide(L)'
;MNLELLESYKELYGNSIFTILLKNKKVMQLSLFNENEGLKLSPSVPFVNEVEIFNATFNKPNNYVPTVPKKEEWEFVYNFILEELEEYKQACEDGNIVEILDALCDITYVSLGNGVMLHGLKGKIWPAYQEVQASNLSKACISEAEAILTVSTRSKEQGEACHFEKIANGRYIVYRSRDKKVMKSINYFRPNLKQFF
;
A
#
# COMPACT_ATOMS: atom_id res chain seq x y z
N MET A 1 8.29 19.68 3.17
CA MET A 1 8.67 19.77 1.75
C MET A 1 9.70 20.89 1.63
N ASN A 2 10.89 20.59 1.11
CA ASN A 2 12.03 21.52 0.98
C ASN A 2 11.66 22.60 -0.06
N LEU A 3 12.16 23.84 0.12
CA LEU A 3 11.96 24.95 -0.84
C LEU A 3 12.48 24.62 -2.24
N GLU A 4 13.58 23.89 -2.36
CA GLU A 4 14.16 23.42 -3.63
C GLU A 4 13.20 22.48 -4.38
N LEU A 5 12.49 21.59 -3.68
CA LEU A 5 11.48 20.72 -4.27
C LEU A 5 10.27 21.51 -4.76
N LEU A 6 9.87 22.57 -4.03
CA LEU A 6 8.79 23.46 -4.43
C LEU A 6 9.13 24.29 -5.67
N GLU A 7 10.37 24.73 -5.82
CA GLU A 7 10.83 25.45 -6.99
C GLU A 7 10.95 24.53 -8.20
N SER A 8 11.43 23.30 -8.04
CA SER A 8 11.46 22.31 -9.13
C SER A 8 10.05 21.94 -9.64
N TYR A 9 9.05 21.84 -8.74
CA TYR A 9 7.65 21.65 -9.14
C TYR A 9 7.08 22.86 -9.88
N LYS A 10 7.50 24.09 -9.53
CA LYS A 10 7.09 25.29 -10.25
C LYS A 10 7.65 25.35 -11.66
N GLU A 11 8.90 24.93 -11.85
CA GLU A 11 9.54 24.83 -13.17
C GLU A 11 8.91 23.76 -14.05
N LEU A 12 8.58 22.60 -13.48
CA LEU A 12 8.02 21.46 -14.20
C LEU A 12 6.54 21.63 -14.55
N TYR A 13 5.73 22.24 -13.69
CA TYR A 13 4.26 22.23 -13.80
C TYR A 13 3.60 23.61 -13.90
N GLY A 14 4.38 24.69 -13.87
CA GLY A 14 3.88 26.07 -14.01
C GLY A 14 3.19 26.66 -12.78
N ASN A 15 2.90 27.97 -12.86
CA ASN A 15 2.40 28.77 -11.73
C ASN A 15 1.04 28.36 -11.17
N SER A 16 0.16 27.76 -11.96
CA SER A 16 -1.20 27.34 -11.53
C SER A 16 -1.14 26.18 -10.55
N ILE A 17 -0.32 25.15 -10.79
CA ILE A 17 -0.12 24.03 -9.88
C ILE A 17 0.63 24.46 -8.63
N PHE A 18 1.63 25.34 -8.79
CA PHE A 18 2.33 25.95 -7.66
C PHE A 18 1.38 26.73 -6.72
N THR A 19 0.38 27.42 -7.27
CA THR A 19 -0.63 28.11 -6.47
C THR A 19 -1.55 27.15 -5.72
N ILE A 20 -1.91 26.01 -6.33
CA ILE A 20 -2.69 24.95 -5.70
C ILE A 20 -1.87 24.31 -4.56
N LEU A 21 -0.58 24.02 -4.80
CA LEU A 21 0.33 23.48 -3.78
C LEU A 21 0.54 24.45 -2.61
N LEU A 22 0.64 25.76 -2.87
CA LEU A 22 0.72 26.77 -1.82
C LEU A 22 -0.57 26.90 -1.01
N LYS A 23 -1.75 26.84 -1.65
CA LYS A 23 -3.03 26.80 -0.95
C LYS A 23 -3.15 25.56 -0.08
N ASN A 24 -2.77 24.39 -0.59
CA ASN A 24 -2.76 23.15 0.17
C ASN A 24 -1.74 23.17 1.30
N LYS A 25 -0.56 23.80 1.12
CA LYS A 25 0.43 24.02 2.17
C LYS A 25 -0.10 24.96 3.26
N LYS A 26 -0.84 26.00 2.90
CA LYS A 26 -1.46 26.91 3.85
C LYS A 26 -2.59 26.24 4.65
N VAL A 27 -3.38 25.37 4.01
CA VAL A 27 -4.38 24.51 4.68
C VAL A 27 -3.67 23.50 5.59
N MET A 28 -2.57 22.88 5.13
CA MET A 28 -1.76 21.97 5.93
C MET A 28 -1.07 22.66 7.11
N GLN A 29 -0.55 23.90 6.93
CA GLN A 29 0.02 24.69 8.03
C GLN A 29 -1.05 25.15 9.03
N LEU A 30 -2.23 25.53 8.58
CA LEU A 30 -3.34 25.88 9.46
C LEU A 30 -3.85 24.69 10.28
N SER A 31 -3.80 23.45 9.72
CA SER A 31 -4.11 22.22 10.47
C SER A 31 -3.00 21.79 11.42
N LEU A 32 -1.73 22.20 11.17
CA LEU A 32 -0.60 21.93 12.05
C LEU A 32 -0.54 22.88 13.28
N PHE A 33 -1.21 24.03 13.22
CA PHE A 33 -1.20 25.03 14.30
C PHE A 33 -2.46 25.02 15.19
N ASN A 34 -3.42 24.13 14.96
CA ASN A 34 -4.50 23.89 15.91
C ASN A 34 -4.04 22.85 16.95
N GLU A 35 -3.23 23.31 17.91
CA GLU A 35 -2.69 22.49 19.00
C GLU A 35 -3.73 21.96 20.00
N ASN A 36 -5.02 22.28 19.85
CA ASN A 36 -6.08 21.95 20.83
C ASN A 36 -7.03 20.82 20.45
N GLU A 37 -6.90 20.21 19.27
CA GLU A 37 -7.60 18.96 18.97
C GLU A 37 -6.60 17.97 18.39
N GLY A 38 -6.38 16.86 19.07
CA GLY A 38 -5.40 15.83 18.74
C GLY A 38 -5.69 15.10 17.43
N LEU A 39 -5.75 15.83 16.32
CA LEU A 39 -5.76 15.28 14.97
C LEU A 39 -4.34 14.73 14.71
N LYS A 40 -4.13 13.45 15.01
CA LYS A 40 -3.01 12.70 14.45
C LYS A 40 -3.21 12.68 12.94
N LEU A 41 -2.50 13.59 12.24
CA LEU A 41 -2.41 13.52 10.79
C LEU A 41 -1.88 12.11 10.42
N SER A 42 -2.72 11.31 9.81
CA SER A 42 -2.27 10.05 9.23
C SER A 42 -1.13 10.36 8.25
N PRO A 43 0.03 9.69 8.34
CA PRO A 43 1.09 9.91 7.38
C PRO A 43 0.55 9.70 5.98
N SER A 44 0.67 10.73 5.14
CA SER A 44 0.18 10.67 3.77
C SER A 44 1.05 9.74 2.93
N VAL A 45 0.44 8.91 2.12
CA VAL A 45 1.13 8.11 1.11
C VAL A 45 1.41 9.02 -0.08
N PRO A 46 2.67 9.26 -0.47
CA PRO A 46 3.00 10.19 -1.56
C PRO A 46 2.19 9.94 -2.83
N PHE A 47 2.10 8.69 -3.29
CA PHE A 47 1.35 8.30 -4.50
C PHE A 47 -0.12 8.73 -4.48
N VAL A 48 -0.80 8.61 -3.34
CA VAL A 48 -2.21 9.02 -3.19
C VAL A 48 -2.35 10.54 -3.29
N ASN A 49 -1.38 11.30 -2.77
CA ASN A 49 -1.39 12.77 -2.87
C ASN A 49 -1.20 13.24 -4.31
N GLU A 50 -0.31 12.58 -5.07
CA GLU A 50 -0.10 12.92 -6.48
C GLU A 50 -1.36 12.67 -7.32
N VAL A 51 -2.06 11.56 -7.09
CA VAL A 51 -3.34 11.29 -7.77
C VAL A 51 -4.44 12.27 -7.34
N GLU A 52 -4.48 12.68 -6.07
CA GLU A 52 -5.41 13.73 -5.63
C GLU A 52 -5.19 15.05 -6.41
N ILE A 53 -3.93 15.45 -6.61
CA ILE A 53 -3.54 16.62 -7.41
C ILE A 53 -3.97 16.43 -8.86
N PHE A 54 -3.71 15.26 -9.44
CA PHE A 54 -4.14 14.94 -10.81
C PHE A 54 -5.65 15.06 -10.96
N ASN A 55 -6.42 14.43 -10.06
CA ASN A 55 -7.88 14.49 -10.09
C ASN A 55 -8.39 15.95 -10.01
N ALA A 56 -7.81 16.76 -9.10
CA ALA A 56 -8.16 18.16 -9.00
C ALA A 56 -7.81 18.95 -10.27
N THR A 57 -6.69 18.66 -10.91
CA THR A 57 -6.23 19.31 -12.14
C THR A 57 -7.16 19.01 -13.31
N PHE A 58 -7.64 17.78 -13.42
CA PHE A 58 -8.50 17.31 -14.51
C PHE A 58 -10.00 17.32 -14.17
N ASN A 59 -10.38 18.03 -13.09
CA ASN A 59 -11.77 18.14 -12.62
C ASN A 59 -12.42 16.75 -12.38
N LYS A 60 -11.64 15.78 -11.91
CA LYS A 60 -12.14 14.47 -11.48
C LYS A 60 -12.49 14.51 -10.00
N PRO A 61 -13.48 13.73 -9.53
CA PRO A 61 -13.88 13.73 -8.14
C PRO A 61 -12.80 13.12 -7.23
N ASN A 62 -12.59 13.73 -6.07
CA ASN A 62 -11.85 13.16 -4.95
C ASN A 62 -12.85 12.82 -3.85
N ASN A 63 -12.93 11.56 -3.44
CA ASN A 63 -13.76 11.14 -2.33
C ASN A 63 -12.96 11.06 -1.03
N TYR A 64 -13.54 11.52 0.07
CA TYR A 64 -12.93 11.52 1.40
C TYR A 64 -13.73 10.72 2.43
N VAL A 65 -14.89 10.22 2.03
CA VAL A 65 -15.77 9.41 2.89
C VAL A 65 -15.69 7.96 2.44
N PRO A 66 -15.34 7.03 3.36
CA PRO A 66 -15.29 5.60 3.02
C PRO A 66 -16.62 5.12 2.44
N THR A 67 -16.58 4.63 1.22
CA THR A 67 -17.77 4.19 0.49
C THR A 67 -17.46 3.09 -0.53
N VAL A 68 -18.48 2.34 -0.89
CA VAL A 68 -18.50 1.52 -2.10
C VAL A 68 -19.31 2.29 -3.14
N PRO A 69 -18.68 2.88 -4.15
CA PRO A 69 -19.38 3.67 -5.18
C PRO A 69 -20.25 2.77 -6.07
N LYS A 70 -20.94 3.39 -7.04
CA LYS A 70 -21.75 2.64 -8.00
C LYS A 70 -20.89 1.68 -8.82
N LYS A 71 -21.53 0.64 -9.36
CA LYS A 71 -20.85 -0.41 -10.11
C LYS A 71 -20.01 0.15 -11.26
N GLU A 72 -20.58 1.06 -12.02
CA GLU A 72 -19.93 1.65 -13.20
C GLU A 72 -18.63 2.39 -12.83
N GLU A 73 -18.58 3.02 -11.64
CA GLU A 73 -17.44 3.80 -11.17
C GLU A 73 -16.28 2.90 -10.72
N TRP A 74 -16.56 1.86 -9.89
CA TRP A 74 -15.49 0.96 -9.45
C TRP A 74 -15.07 -0.04 -10.54
N GLU A 75 -16.00 -0.42 -11.45
CA GLU A 75 -15.70 -1.29 -12.59
C GLU A 75 -14.77 -0.59 -13.59
N PHE A 76 -14.89 0.73 -13.74
CA PHE A 76 -13.98 1.55 -14.51
C PHE A 76 -12.53 1.46 -13.95
N VAL A 77 -12.34 1.65 -12.64
CA VAL A 77 -11.02 1.52 -11.99
C VAL A 77 -10.51 0.08 -12.08
N TYR A 78 -11.38 -0.91 -11.90
CA TYR A 78 -11.03 -2.33 -12.06
C TYR A 78 -10.46 -2.62 -13.45
N ASN A 79 -11.10 -2.12 -14.50
CA ASN A 79 -10.65 -2.34 -15.87
C ASN A 79 -9.30 -1.69 -16.15
N PHE A 80 -9.04 -0.50 -15.62
CA PHE A 80 -7.71 0.10 -15.70
C PHE A 80 -6.63 -0.74 -15.01
N ILE A 81 -6.89 -1.20 -13.78
CA ILE A 81 -5.92 -2.08 -13.10
C ILE A 81 -5.64 -3.33 -13.92
N LEU A 82 -6.66 -3.88 -14.58
CA LEU A 82 -6.51 -5.06 -15.43
C LEU A 82 -5.67 -4.77 -16.68
N GLU A 83 -5.88 -3.61 -17.32
CA GLU A 83 -5.10 -3.14 -18.46
C GLU A 83 -3.60 -3.04 -18.09
N GLU A 84 -3.27 -2.34 -16.99
CA GLU A 84 -1.89 -2.22 -16.54
C GLU A 84 -1.24 -3.56 -16.14
N LEU A 85 -2.03 -4.51 -15.63
CA LEU A 85 -1.54 -5.86 -15.36
C LEU A 85 -1.20 -6.64 -16.64
N GLU A 86 -1.97 -6.48 -17.70
CA GLU A 86 -1.67 -7.10 -18.99
C GLU A 86 -0.44 -6.44 -19.66
N GLU A 87 -0.28 -5.11 -19.53
CA GLU A 87 0.91 -4.40 -19.99
C GLU A 87 2.17 -4.86 -19.24
N TYR A 88 2.10 -4.98 -17.90
CA TYR A 88 3.18 -5.56 -17.10
C TYR A 88 3.59 -6.96 -17.59
N LYS A 89 2.60 -7.81 -17.85
CA LYS A 89 2.85 -9.16 -18.35
C LYS A 89 3.55 -9.13 -19.71
N GLN A 90 3.05 -8.33 -20.65
CA GLN A 90 3.63 -8.20 -21.99
C GLN A 90 5.07 -7.68 -21.92
N ALA A 91 5.31 -6.66 -21.10
CA ALA A 91 6.65 -6.10 -20.90
C ALA A 91 7.64 -7.15 -20.33
N CYS A 92 7.16 -8.03 -19.44
CA CYS A 92 7.96 -9.16 -18.92
C CYS A 92 8.27 -10.20 -20.01
N GLU A 93 7.28 -10.54 -20.84
CA GLU A 93 7.43 -11.47 -21.95
C GLU A 93 8.44 -10.96 -22.99
N ASP A 94 8.42 -9.64 -23.25
CA ASP A 94 9.33 -8.94 -24.16
C ASP A 94 10.72 -8.67 -23.55
N GLY A 95 10.90 -8.90 -22.23
CA GLY A 95 12.14 -8.61 -21.53
C GLY A 95 12.48 -7.12 -21.45
N ASN A 96 11.50 -6.23 -21.58
CA ASN A 96 11.69 -4.78 -21.61
C ASN A 96 11.57 -4.18 -20.20
N ILE A 97 12.73 -3.93 -19.56
CA ILE A 97 12.78 -3.41 -18.18
C ILE A 97 12.19 -1.99 -18.05
N VAL A 98 12.19 -1.20 -19.09
CA VAL A 98 11.63 0.17 -19.08
C VAL A 98 10.12 0.09 -19.03
N GLU A 99 9.51 -0.71 -19.90
CA GLU A 99 8.06 -0.94 -19.91
C GLU A 99 7.58 -1.67 -18.63
N ILE A 100 8.40 -2.57 -18.07
CA ILE A 100 8.11 -3.18 -16.74
C ILE A 100 8.01 -2.09 -15.66
N LEU A 101 8.93 -1.12 -15.66
CA LEU A 101 8.90 -0.03 -14.68
C LEU A 101 7.68 0.87 -14.90
N ASP A 102 7.35 1.19 -16.13
CA ASP A 102 6.20 2.01 -16.51
C ASP A 102 4.89 1.36 -16.02
N ALA A 103 4.64 0.13 -16.42
CA ALA A 103 3.47 -0.63 -15.99
C ALA A 103 3.35 -0.76 -14.46
N LEU A 104 4.46 -0.92 -13.72
CA LEU A 104 4.44 -0.94 -12.25
C LEU A 104 4.11 0.43 -11.66
N CYS A 105 4.53 1.53 -12.30
CA CYS A 105 4.12 2.88 -11.91
C CYS A 105 2.63 3.08 -12.15
N ASP A 106 2.09 2.63 -13.29
CA ASP A 106 0.69 2.80 -13.64
C ASP A 106 -0.24 1.91 -12.80
N ILE A 107 0.13 0.66 -12.52
CA ILE A 107 -0.55 -0.17 -11.51
C ILE A 107 -0.62 0.57 -10.16
N THR A 108 0.49 1.17 -9.73
CA THR A 108 0.55 1.92 -8.47
C THR A 108 -0.35 3.16 -8.54
N TYR A 109 -0.29 3.89 -9.64
CA TYR A 109 -1.09 5.09 -9.88
C TYR A 109 -2.59 4.78 -9.86
N VAL A 110 -3.02 3.75 -10.56
CA VAL A 110 -4.43 3.38 -10.64
C VAL A 110 -4.92 2.73 -9.34
N SER A 111 -4.20 1.76 -8.79
CA SER A 111 -4.65 1.01 -7.61
C SER A 111 -4.56 1.84 -6.32
N LEU A 112 -3.39 2.41 -6.00
CA LEU A 112 -3.16 3.18 -4.78
C LEU A 112 -3.66 4.62 -4.89
N GLY A 113 -3.74 5.18 -6.10
CA GLY A 113 -4.25 6.50 -6.33
C GLY A 113 -5.76 6.50 -6.59
N ASN A 114 -6.15 6.14 -7.81
CA ASN A 114 -7.56 6.22 -8.22
C ASN A 114 -8.46 5.32 -7.37
N GLY A 115 -8.04 4.07 -7.08
CA GLY A 115 -8.80 3.15 -6.24
C GLY A 115 -8.99 3.67 -4.82
N VAL A 116 -7.92 4.15 -4.19
CA VAL A 116 -7.99 4.71 -2.83
C VAL A 116 -8.85 5.97 -2.77
N MET A 117 -8.70 6.88 -3.74
CA MET A 117 -9.46 8.13 -3.80
C MET A 117 -10.94 7.88 -4.11
N LEU A 118 -11.24 6.96 -5.02
CA LEU A 118 -12.61 6.57 -5.34
C LEU A 118 -13.37 6.05 -4.12
N HIS A 119 -12.72 5.24 -3.30
CA HIS A 119 -13.32 4.65 -2.10
C HIS A 119 -13.23 5.52 -0.84
N GLY A 120 -12.63 6.71 -0.91
CA GLY A 120 -12.48 7.62 0.24
C GLY A 120 -11.53 7.08 1.33
N LEU A 121 -10.52 6.33 0.94
CA LEU A 121 -9.64 5.61 1.86
C LEU A 121 -8.28 6.29 2.11
N LYS A 122 -8.07 7.51 1.61
CA LYS A 122 -6.79 8.23 1.70
C LYS A 122 -6.19 8.24 3.12
N GLY A 123 -6.99 8.58 4.13
CA GLY A 123 -6.52 8.62 5.52
C GLY A 123 -6.38 7.23 6.19
N LYS A 124 -6.81 6.16 5.53
CA LYS A 124 -6.86 4.81 6.09
C LYS A 124 -5.84 3.86 5.46
N ILE A 125 -5.45 4.09 4.22
CA ILE A 125 -4.63 3.14 3.45
C ILE A 125 -3.27 2.87 4.11
N TRP A 126 -2.58 3.90 4.61
CA TRP A 126 -1.27 3.71 5.22
C TRP A 126 -1.32 2.92 6.53
N PRO A 127 -2.13 3.30 7.55
CA PRO A 127 -2.23 2.51 8.77
C PRO A 127 -2.76 1.09 8.51
N ALA A 128 -3.68 0.90 7.55
CA ALA A 128 -4.14 -0.41 7.14
C ALA A 128 -3.03 -1.25 6.49
N TYR A 129 -2.19 -0.64 5.64
CA TYR A 129 -1.01 -1.30 5.05
C TYR A 129 -0.01 -1.72 6.13
N GLN A 130 0.25 -0.86 7.12
CA GLN A 130 1.12 -1.20 8.26
C GLN A 130 0.58 -2.39 9.06
N GLU A 131 -0.72 -2.46 9.30
CA GLU A 131 -1.38 -3.60 9.94
C GLU A 131 -1.21 -4.89 9.13
N VAL A 132 -1.41 -4.83 7.80
CA VAL A 132 -1.17 -5.96 6.90
C VAL A 132 0.30 -6.37 6.92
N GLN A 133 1.23 -5.43 6.93
CA GLN A 133 2.66 -5.70 7.00
C GLN A 133 3.03 -6.37 8.33
N ALA A 134 2.52 -5.89 9.46
CA ALA A 134 2.73 -6.52 10.77
C ALA A 134 2.20 -7.96 10.80
N SER A 135 1.00 -8.17 10.25
CA SER A 135 0.41 -9.51 10.06
C SER A 135 1.32 -10.39 9.18
N ASN A 136 1.83 -9.87 8.08
CA ASN A 136 2.74 -10.64 7.20
C ASN A 136 4.04 -11.03 7.91
N LEU A 137 4.62 -10.11 8.68
CA LEU A 137 5.84 -10.37 9.45
C LEU A 137 5.62 -11.37 10.60
N SER A 138 4.41 -11.45 11.15
CA SER A 138 4.06 -12.42 12.19
C SER A 138 4.00 -13.88 11.70
N LYS A 139 4.15 -14.11 10.39
CA LYS A 139 4.35 -15.47 9.85
C LYS A 139 5.69 -16.08 10.24
N ALA A 140 6.71 -15.25 10.50
CA ALA A 140 8.03 -15.69 10.91
C ALA A 140 8.07 -15.88 12.44
N CYS A 141 8.69 -16.98 12.89
CA CYS A 141 8.91 -17.23 14.31
C CYS A 141 10.08 -16.37 14.82
N ILE A 142 9.95 -15.89 16.06
CA ILE A 142 10.97 -15.03 16.70
C ILE A 142 12.00 -15.84 17.51
N SER A 143 11.74 -17.12 17.76
CA SER A 143 12.63 -18.02 18.50
C SER A 143 12.61 -19.43 17.91
N GLU A 144 13.67 -20.21 18.19
CA GLU A 144 13.75 -21.61 17.80
C GLU A 144 12.67 -22.46 18.45
N ALA A 145 12.37 -22.22 19.73
CA ALA A 145 11.29 -22.89 20.46
C ALA A 145 9.94 -22.69 19.77
N GLU A 146 9.65 -21.46 19.34
CA GLU A 146 8.43 -21.16 18.57
C GLU A 146 8.43 -21.88 17.22
N ALA A 147 9.57 -21.96 16.54
CA ALA A 147 9.69 -22.66 15.26
C ALA A 147 9.45 -24.16 15.41
N ILE A 148 10.03 -24.81 16.41
CA ILE A 148 9.83 -26.24 16.74
C ILE A 148 8.34 -26.51 16.99
N LEU A 149 7.68 -25.69 17.81
CA LEU A 149 6.26 -25.84 18.09
C LEU A 149 5.40 -25.59 16.85
N THR A 150 5.77 -24.62 16.04
CA THR A 150 5.10 -24.34 14.76
C THR A 150 5.23 -25.52 13.80
N VAL A 151 6.40 -26.12 13.63
CA VAL A 151 6.61 -27.32 12.82
C VAL A 151 5.71 -28.44 13.28
N SER A 152 5.71 -28.75 14.57
CA SER A 152 4.87 -29.82 15.13
C SER A 152 3.38 -29.59 14.87
N THR A 153 2.92 -28.38 15.10
CA THR A 153 1.51 -28.00 14.93
C THR A 153 1.09 -28.06 13.46
N ARG A 154 1.88 -27.42 12.57
CA ARG A 154 1.54 -27.33 11.15
C ARG A 154 1.66 -28.68 10.46
N SER A 155 2.64 -29.51 10.83
CA SER A 155 2.75 -30.88 10.28
C SER A 155 1.50 -31.70 10.59
N LYS A 156 0.98 -31.62 11.81
CA LYS A 156 -0.28 -32.31 12.20
C LYS A 156 -1.49 -31.76 11.41
N GLU A 157 -1.63 -30.43 11.34
CA GLU A 157 -2.75 -29.79 10.65
C GLU A 157 -2.79 -30.09 9.14
N GLN A 158 -1.62 -30.18 8.53
CA GLN A 158 -1.51 -30.39 7.07
C GLN A 158 -1.44 -31.86 6.68
N GLY A 159 -1.17 -32.77 7.63
CA GLY A 159 -0.86 -34.18 7.34
C GLY A 159 0.45 -34.36 6.55
N GLU A 160 1.33 -33.36 6.56
CA GLU A 160 2.58 -33.29 5.79
C GLU A 160 3.72 -32.76 6.66
N ALA A 161 4.95 -33.21 6.34
CA ALA A 161 6.14 -32.75 7.04
C ALA A 161 6.41 -31.26 6.82
N CYS A 162 6.72 -30.55 7.89
CA CYS A 162 7.27 -29.20 7.87
C CYS A 162 8.68 -29.20 8.45
N HIS A 163 9.48 -28.21 8.08
CA HIS A 163 10.80 -27.94 8.66
C HIS A 163 10.97 -26.44 8.83
N PHE A 164 11.98 -26.01 9.57
CA PHE A 164 12.30 -24.60 9.69
C PHE A 164 13.75 -24.31 9.33
N GLU A 165 14.01 -23.08 8.92
CA GLU A 165 15.33 -22.54 8.65
C GLU A 165 15.52 -21.24 9.44
N LYS A 166 16.71 -21.06 10.04
CA LYS A 166 17.11 -19.79 10.64
C LYS A 166 17.64 -18.87 9.54
N ILE A 167 17.12 -17.66 9.46
CA ILE A 167 17.56 -16.66 8.50
C ILE A 167 18.50 -15.63 9.12
N ALA A 168 19.20 -14.86 8.28
CA ALA A 168 20.30 -13.97 8.68
C ALA A 168 19.89 -12.90 9.73
N ASN A 169 18.63 -12.48 9.75
CA ASN A 169 18.11 -11.52 10.74
C ASN A 169 17.73 -12.15 12.09
N GLY A 170 18.08 -13.42 12.33
CA GLY A 170 17.84 -14.15 13.58
C GLY A 170 16.43 -14.72 13.73
N ARG A 171 15.53 -14.53 12.76
CA ARG A 171 14.20 -15.15 12.75
C ARG A 171 14.24 -16.55 12.17
N TYR A 172 13.14 -17.29 12.35
CA TYR A 172 13.00 -18.66 11.85
C TYR A 172 11.77 -18.73 10.96
N ILE A 173 11.94 -19.31 9.76
CA ILE A 173 10.85 -19.51 8.82
C ILE A 173 10.50 -20.98 8.75
N VAL A 174 9.25 -21.30 8.94
CA VAL A 174 8.73 -22.67 8.82
C VAL A 174 8.20 -22.88 7.41
N TYR A 175 8.63 -23.97 6.79
CA TYR A 175 8.24 -24.36 5.45
C TYR A 175 7.51 -25.70 5.44
N ARG A 176 6.54 -25.85 4.57
CA ARG A 176 6.03 -27.14 4.18
C ARG A 176 7.08 -27.82 3.27
N SER A 177 7.48 -29.04 3.62
CA SER A 177 8.67 -29.67 2.99
C SER A 177 8.45 -29.98 1.52
N ARG A 178 7.22 -30.28 1.09
CA ARG A 178 6.88 -30.66 -0.28
C ARG A 178 7.14 -29.55 -1.31
N ASP A 179 6.71 -28.35 -1.03
CA ASP A 179 6.64 -27.24 -2.00
C ASP A 179 7.27 -25.93 -1.50
N LYS A 180 7.96 -25.98 -0.37
CA LYS A 180 8.61 -24.81 0.25
C LYS A 180 7.64 -23.67 0.60
N LYS A 181 6.34 -23.94 0.69
CA LYS A 181 5.37 -22.94 1.11
C LYS A 181 5.64 -22.50 2.53
N VAL A 182 5.74 -21.19 2.74
CA VAL A 182 5.87 -20.59 4.08
C VAL A 182 4.61 -20.87 4.90
N MET A 183 4.80 -21.48 6.07
CA MET A 183 3.76 -21.77 7.03
C MET A 183 3.65 -20.62 8.04
N LYS A 184 2.44 -20.34 8.49
CA LYS A 184 2.19 -19.32 9.50
C LYS A 184 2.69 -19.81 10.86
N SER A 185 3.49 -18.99 11.58
CA SER A 185 3.80 -19.22 12.99
C SER A 185 2.55 -19.51 13.81
N ILE A 186 2.70 -20.20 14.91
CA ILE A 186 1.61 -20.37 15.91
C ILE A 186 1.17 -19.02 16.47
N ASN A 187 2.03 -18.01 16.48
CA ASN A 187 1.75 -16.65 16.92
C ASN A 187 1.30 -15.71 15.78
N TYR A 188 1.03 -16.27 14.59
CA TYR A 188 0.47 -15.48 13.49
C TYR A 188 -0.88 -14.88 13.88
N PHE A 189 -1.05 -13.62 13.60
CA PHE A 189 -2.33 -12.92 13.71
C PHE A 189 -2.84 -12.42 12.35
N ARG A 190 -4.15 -12.40 12.19
CA ARG A 190 -4.79 -11.81 11.00
C ARG A 190 -4.87 -10.29 11.15
N PRO A 191 -4.70 -9.51 10.05
CA PRO A 191 -4.85 -8.07 10.14
C PRO A 191 -6.29 -7.69 10.54
N ASN A 192 -6.42 -6.77 11.47
CA ASN A 192 -7.72 -6.26 11.90
C ASN A 192 -8.05 -4.97 11.15
N LEU A 193 -8.50 -5.08 9.91
CA LEU A 193 -8.83 -3.90 9.10
C LEU A 193 -10.11 -3.19 9.54
N LYS A 194 -10.97 -3.85 10.32
CA LYS A 194 -12.20 -3.23 10.85
C LYS A 194 -11.93 -2.08 11.80
N GLN A 195 -10.78 -2.07 12.47
CA GLN A 195 -10.39 -0.98 13.38
C GLN A 195 -10.26 0.39 12.71
N PHE A 196 -10.22 0.44 11.38
CA PHE A 196 -10.11 1.68 10.62
C PHE A 196 -11.46 2.24 10.17
N PHE A 197 -12.56 1.59 10.52
CA PHE A 197 -13.95 1.99 10.21
C PHE A 197 -14.81 2.03 11.48
#